data_51a034792f306d33c4b9af3f2078aa88
#
_entry.id   51a034792f306d33c4b9af3f2078aa88
#
_cell.length_a   1.000
_cell.length_b   1.000
_cell.length_c   1.000
_cell.angle_alpha   90.00
_cell.angle_beta   90.00
_cell.angle_gamma   90.00
#
_symmetry.space_group_name_H-M   'P 1'
#
loop_
_entity.id
_entity.type
_entity.pdbx_description
1 polymer ?
#
loop_
_entity_poly.entity_id
_entity_poly.type
_entity_poly.pdbx_seq_one_letter_code
_entity_poly.pdbx_strand_id
1 'polypeptide(L)'
;MQPLNQVEIIQINISGADKPGMTSSLTEILARYDASILDIGQANIHQSLTLGILIRTTPDKSGNIMKELLFKASELGVMIRFTPISAEQYEDWVSRQGKNRYIITLLGRTVTARHIAEVTKVVAEHGLNIDAIKRLTGRVPLREEDRRARSCIELSVRGSLTDEERSTMQEGFMNLSDQGLDVSFQKDDIYRRSRRLICFDMDSTLIETEVIDELAERAGVGPQVREITASAMRGEIDFRESFTRRVGLLRGLDVSVMEEIARSLPITEGLERMMTVLKRVGYKTAILSGGFTYFGNYLRQKYGFDYVYANELEIEEGKLTGRYVGEIVDGRRKAELLRLLCQFEAINIAQSVAVGDGATDLPMLNLAGLGIAFHAKPKVKATARQSISTIGLDGILYFLGLKDSRIEE
;
A
#
# COMPACT_ATOMS: atom_id res chain seq x y z
N MET A 1 -33.83 0.40 32.55
CA MET A 1 -32.48 -0.15 32.77
C MET A 1 -32.63 -1.29 33.78
N GLN A 2 -32.33 -2.53 33.36
CA GLN A 2 -32.27 -3.66 34.30
C GLN A 2 -31.03 -3.47 35.19
N PRO A 3 -31.10 -3.76 36.49
CA PRO A 3 -29.95 -3.64 37.37
C PRO A 3 -28.84 -4.59 36.91
N LEU A 4 -27.58 -4.12 36.93
CA LEU A 4 -26.37 -4.81 36.47
C LEU A 4 -26.20 -6.25 37.10
N ASN A 5 -26.79 -6.50 38.23
CA ASN A 5 -26.77 -7.81 38.93
C ASN A 5 -27.66 -8.89 38.31
N GLN A 6 -28.37 -8.60 37.22
CA GLN A 6 -29.26 -9.56 36.52
C GLN A 6 -28.77 -9.88 35.09
N VAL A 7 -27.55 -9.53 34.74
CA VAL A 7 -27.01 -9.74 33.41
C VAL A 7 -25.76 -10.57 33.46
N GLU A 8 -25.71 -11.61 32.62
CA GLU A 8 -24.51 -12.41 32.38
C GLU A 8 -23.97 -12.13 30.98
N ILE A 9 -22.66 -11.98 30.88
CA ILE A 9 -21.92 -11.81 29.62
C ILE A 9 -21.07 -13.07 29.45
N ILE A 10 -21.24 -13.72 28.30
CA ILE A 10 -20.55 -14.99 28.01
C ILE A 10 -19.89 -14.88 26.65
N GLN A 11 -18.58 -15.12 26.62
CA GLN A 11 -17.84 -15.32 25.39
C GLN A 11 -17.91 -16.79 24.99
N ILE A 12 -18.37 -17.05 23.78
CA ILE A 12 -18.51 -18.37 23.18
C ILE A 12 -17.46 -18.49 22.09
N ASN A 13 -16.55 -19.45 22.23
CA ASN A 13 -15.53 -19.75 21.22
C ASN A 13 -15.81 -21.12 20.62
N ILE A 14 -15.95 -21.19 19.32
CA ILE A 14 -16.25 -22.39 18.55
C ILE A 14 -15.11 -22.60 17.55
N SER A 15 -14.60 -23.83 17.47
CA SER A 15 -13.56 -24.18 16.50
C SER A 15 -13.77 -25.59 15.94
N GLY A 16 -13.51 -25.75 14.65
CA GLY A 16 -13.64 -27.04 13.96
C GLY A 16 -13.61 -26.91 12.45
N ALA A 17 -14.04 -27.97 11.76
CA ALA A 17 -14.13 -27.95 10.31
C ALA A 17 -15.22 -26.97 9.85
N ASP A 18 -14.91 -26.14 8.85
CA ASP A 18 -15.88 -25.20 8.27
C ASP A 18 -16.95 -25.98 7.49
N LYS A 19 -18.22 -25.76 7.87
CA LYS A 19 -19.38 -26.39 7.24
C LYS A 19 -20.50 -25.36 7.02
N PRO A 20 -21.18 -25.37 5.87
CA PRO A 20 -22.36 -24.53 5.65
C PRO A 20 -23.41 -24.71 6.74
N GLY A 21 -24.04 -23.65 7.20
CA GLY A 21 -25.13 -23.68 8.18
C GLY A 21 -24.71 -23.74 9.65
N MET A 22 -23.41 -23.83 9.97
CA MET A 22 -22.93 -23.89 11.35
C MET A 22 -23.32 -22.65 12.15
N THR A 23 -23.00 -21.46 11.62
CA THR A 23 -23.33 -20.19 12.29
C THR A 23 -24.85 -20.04 12.47
N SER A 24 -25.64 -20.39 11.45
CA SER A 24 -27.11 -20.36 11.52
C SER A 24 -27.62 -21.24 12.64
N SER A 25 -27.21 -22.52 12.69
CA SER A 25 -27.66 -23.48 13.72
C SER A 25 -27.33 -23.04 15.15
N LEU A 26 -26.19 -22.39 15.36
CA LEU A 26 -25.78 -21.91 16.68
C LEU A 26 -26.51 -20.63 17.06
N THR A 27 -26.71 -19.71 16.13
CA THR A 27 -27.42 -18.44 16.39
C THR A 27 -28.92 -18.65 16.56
N GLU A 28 -29.53 -19.65 15.94
CA GLU A 28 -30.91 -20.06 16.19
C GLU A 28 -31.17 -20.47 17.66
N ILE A 29 -30.19 -21.11 18.28
CA ILE A 29 -30.26 -21.42 19.71
C ILE A 29 -30.26 -20.14 20.53
N LEU A 30 -29.35 -19.21 20.24
CA LEU A 30 -29.29 -17.91 20.93
C LEU A 30 -30.57 -17.10 20.75
N ALA A 31 -31.16 -17.14 19.55
CA ALA A 31 -32.41 -16.45 19.23
C ALA A 31 -33.61 -16.98 20.05
N ARG A 32 -33.70 -18.30 20.29
CA ARG A 32 -34.78 -18.90 21.11
C ARG A 32 -34.81 -18.37 22.54
N TYR A 33 -33.69 -17.92 23.05
CA TYR A 33 -33.54 -17.36 24.41
C TYR A 33 -33.47 -15.85 24.44
N ASP A 34 -33.69 -15.17 23.31
CA ASP A 34 -33.56 -13.70 23.16
C ASP A 34 -32.21 -13.19 23.67
N ALA A 35 -31.13 -13.96 23.47
CA ALA A 35 -29.80 -13.54 23.83
C ALA A 35 -29.33 -12.37 22.90
N SER A 36 -28.82 -11.30 23.51
CA SER A 36 -28.27 -10.17 22.74
C SER A 36 -26.84 -10.48 22.34
N ILE A 37 -26.52 -10.34 21.06
CA ILE A 37 -25.14 -10.42 20.56
C ILE A 37 -24.47 -9.07 20.77
N LEU A 38 -23.41 -9.03 21.56
CA LEU A 38 -22.59 -7.84 21.83
C LEU A 38 -21.45 -7.71 20.83
N ASP A 39 -20.88 -8.85 20.40
CA ASP A 39 -19.86 -8.89 19.34
C ASP A 39 -19.84 -10.28 18.70
N ILE A 40 -19.39 -10.35 17.44
CA ILE A 40 -19.25 -11.59 16.69
C ILE A 40 -18.10 -11.47 15.67
N GLY A 41 -17.26 -12.50 15.62
CA GLY A 41 -16.15 -12.55 14.68
C GLY A 41 -15.84 -13.98 14.25
N GLN A 42 -15.50 -14.14 12.95
CA GLN A 42 -15.16 -15.43 12.37
C GLN A 42 -13.84 -15.33 11.60
N ALA A 43 -13.01 -16.33 11.73
CA ALA A 43 -11.79 -16.49 10.95
C ALA A 43 -11.68 -17.90 10.38
N ASN A 44 -11.29 -18.00 9.10
CA ASN A 44 -11.08 -19.28 8.43
C ASN A 44 -9.63 -19.37 7.96
N ILE A 45 -8.95 -20.46 8.35
CA ILE A 45 -7.62 -20.81 7.84
C ILE A 45 -7.71 -22.23 7.29
N HIS A 46 -7.46 -22.38 5.97
CA HIS A 46 -7.70 -23.64 5.26
C HIS A 46 -9.17 -24.06 5.41
N GLN A 47 -9.44 -25.22 5.93
CA GLN A 47 -10.78 -25.76 6.19
C GLN A 47 -11.19 -25.64 7.67
N SER A 48 -10.41 -24.91 8.46
CA SER A 48 -10.67 -24.71 9.89
C SER A 48 -11.30 -23.36 10.15
N LEU A 49 -12.44 -23.40 10.83
CA LEU A 49 -13.20 -22.24 11.29
C LEU A 49 -12.89 -21.96 12.76
N THR A 50 -12.76 -20.70 13.11
CA THR A 50 -12.86 -20.19 14.48
C THR A 50 -13.92 -19.11 14.51
N LEU A 51 -14.97 -19.30 15.32
CA LEU A 51 -16.08 -18.37 15.51
C LEU A 51 -16.11 -17.95 16.98
N GLY A 52 -16.03 -16.64 17.24
CA GLY A 52 -16.23 -16.04 18.55
C GLY A 52 -17.55 -15.29 18.59
N ILE A 53 -18.35 -15.49 19.60
CA ILE A 53 -19.59 -14.76 19.85
C ILE A 53 -19.58 -14.27 21.29
N LEU A 54 -19.81 -12.98 21.51
CA LEU A 54 -20.00 -12.39 22.82
C LEU A 54 -21.49 -12.09 23.00
N ILE A 55 -22.10 -12.72 23.98
CA ILE A 55 -23.53 -12.57 24.24
C ILE A 55 -23.80 -11.96 25.60
N ARG A 56 -24.94 -11.28 25.69
CA ARG A 56 -25.58 -10.86 26.95
C ARG A 56 -26.87 -11.63 27.13
N THR A 57 -27.03 -12.21 28.28
CA THR A 57 -28.22 -12.97 28.65
C THR A 57 -28.54 -12.78 30.14
N THR A 58 -29.51 -13.50 30.67
CA THR A 58 -29.89 -13.52 32.09
C THR A 58 -29.51 -14.86 32.75
N PRO A 59 -29.27 -14.91 34.07
CA PRO A 59 -28.87 -16.14 34.78
C PRO A 59 -29.85 -17.30 34.65
N ASP A 60 -31.13 -17.02 34.52
CA ASP A 60 -32.17 -18.02 34.32
C ASP A 60 -32.12 -18.72 32.94
N LYS A 61 -31.53 -18.05 31.94
CA LYS A 61 -31.42 -18.55 30.56
C LYS A 61 -30.04 -19.14 30.24
N SER A 62 -28.98 -18.62 30.86
CA SER A 62 -27.60 -18.95 30.51
C SER A 62 -27.27 -20.42 30.54
N GLY A 63 -27.72 -21.13 31.57
CA GLY A 63 -27.49 -22.57 31.71
C GLY A 63 -28.11 -23.40 30.58
N ASN A 64 -29.33 -23.03 30.15
CA ASN A 64 -30.00 -23.70 29.04
C ASN A 64 -29.34 -23.38 27.70
N ILE A 65 -28.94 -22.14 27.48
CA ILE A 65 -28.18 -21.74 26.29
C ILE A 65 -26.90 -22.57 26.16
N MET A 66 -26.07 -22.62 27.22
CA MET A 66 -24.82 -23.37 27.21
C MET A 66 -25.06 -24.88 26.96
N LYS A 67 -26.08 -25.47 27.60
CA LYS A 67 -26.44 -26.87 27.41
C LYS A 67 -26.80 -27.16 25.95
N GLU A 68 -27.71 -26.38 25.35
CA GLU A 68 -28.13 -26.62 23.96
C GLU A 68 -27.02 -26.40 22.97
N LEU A 69 -26.16 -25.35 23.18
CA LEU A 69 -24.99 -25.11 22.34
C LEU A 69 -23.98 -26.26 22.44
N LEU A 70 -23.76 -26.85 23.63
CA LEU A 70 -22.90 -28.03 23.80
C LEU A 70 -23.40 -29.23 22.99
N PHE A 71 -24.70 -29.54 23.07
CA PHE A 71 -25.28 -30.62 22.27
C PHE A 71 -25.14 -30.36 20.77
N LYS A 72 -25.42 -29.11 20.33
CA LYS A 72 -25.31 -28.75 18.93
C LYS A 72 -23.88 -28.79 18.43
N ALA A 73 -22.92 -28.35 19.23
CA ALA A 73 -21.50 -28.44 18.90
C ALA A 73 -21.04 -29.89 18.74
N SER A 74 -21.51 -30.80 19.64
CA SER A 74 -21.24 -32.23 19.52
C SER A 74 -21.83 -32.82 18.24
N GLU A 75 -23.07 -32.47 17.90
CA GLU A 75 -23.73 -32.89 16.64
C GLU A 75 -22.97 -32.42 15.39
N LEU A 76 -22.49 -31.17 15.41
CA LEU A 76 -21.72 -30.58 14.32
C LEU A 76 -20.26 -31.07 14.26
N GLY A 77 -19.77 -31.73 15.29
CA GLY A 77 -18.39 -32.20 15.40
C GLY A 77 -17.39 -31.05 15.60
N VAL A 78 -17.78 -30.02 16.33
CA VAL A 78 -16.93 -28.86 16.64
C VAL A 78 -16.67 -28.73 18.13
N MET A 79 -15.56 -28.09 18.50
CA MET A 79 -15.27 -27.74 19.88
C MET A 79 -15.96 -26.45 20.25
N ILE A 80 -16.49 -26.36 21.46
CA ILE A 80 -17.05 -25.14 22.00
C ILE A 80 -16.50 -24.86 23.40
N ARG A 81 -16.22 -23.60 23.70
CA ARG A 81 -15.75 -23.13 25.00
C ARG A 81 -16.54 -21.91 25.43
N PHE A 82 -16.96 -21.88 26.67
CA PHE A 82 -17.61 -20.72 27.28
C PHE A 82 -16.66 -20.05 28.27
N THR A 83 -16.63 -18.74 28.25
CA THR A 83 -15.85 -17.92 29.19
C THR A 83 -16.74 -16.81 29.71
N PRO A 84 -17.11 -16.83 31.02
CA PRO A 84 -17.82 -15.72 31.63
C PRO A 84 -16.96 -14.47 31.63
N ILE A 85 -17.57 -13.32 31.30
CA ILE A 85 -16.95 -12.02 31.31
C ILE A 85 -17.63 -11.15 32.36
N SER A 86 -16.89 -10.55 33.28
CA SER A 86 -17.47 -9.63 34.26
C SER A 86 -17.90 -8.31 33.58
N ALA A 87 -18.89 -7.64 34.19
CA ALA A 87 -19.32 -6.33 33.70
C ALA A 87 -18.15 -5.33 33.66
N GLU A 88 -17.25 -5.36 34.63
CA GLU A 88 -16.06 -4.54 34.68
C GLU A 88 -15.09 -4.82 33.51
N GLN A 89 -14.83 -6.11 33.23
CA GLN A 89 -14.00 -6.52 32.08
C GLN A 89 -14.61 -6.05 30.75
N TYR A 90 -15.93 -6.16 30.63
CA TYR A 90 -16.65 -5.69 29.43
C TYR A 90 -16.55 -4.18 29.26
N GLU A 91 -16.82 -3.40 30.31
CA GLU A 91 -16.75 -1.93 30.28
C GLU A 91 -15.31 -1.45 30.02
N ASP A 92 -14.31 -2.08 30.62
CA ASP A 92 -12.90 -1.78 30.31
C ASP A 92 -12.59 -2.06 28.84
N TRP A 93 -13.05 -3.17 28.30
CA TRP A 93 -12.89 -3.49 26.88
C TRP A 93 -13.58 -2.48 25.96
N VAL A 94 -14.80 -2.05 26.29
CA VAL A 94 -15.54 -1.01 25.56
C VAL A 94 -14.82 0.33 25.64
N SER A 95 -14.29 0.70 26.80
CA SER A 95 -13.57 1.97 27.01
C SER A 95 -12.30 2.08 26.16
N ARG A 96 -11.73 0.95 25.76
CA ARG A 96 -10.55 0.90 24.87
C ARG A 96 -10.92 1.04 23.39
N GLN A 97 -12.20 1.07 23.03
CA GLN A 97 -12.65 1.39 21.69
C GLN A 97 -12.35 2.87 21.38
N GLY A 98 -12.06 3.16 20.10
CA GLY A 98 -11.74 4.53 19.68
C GLY A 98 -10.28 4.95 19.84
N LYS A 99 -9.37 4.09 20.33
CA LYS A 99 -7.93 4.35 20.25
C LYS A 99 -7.46 4.38 18.80
N ASN A 100 -6.36 5.12 18.57
CA ASN A 100 -5.74 5.17 17.25
C ASN A 100 -5.46 3.76 16.72
N ARG A 101 -5.79 3.56 15.47
CA ARG A 101 -5.51 2.33 14.73
C ARG A 101 -4.50 2.60 13.64
N TYR A 102 -3.64 1.62 13.43
CA TYR A 102 -2.65 1.65 12.37
C TYR A 102 -2.71 0.34 11.59
N ILE A 103 -2.31 0.41 10.34
CA ILE A 103 -2.17 -0.74 9.48
C ILE A 103 -0.70 -0.92 9.16
N ILE A 104 -0.20 -2.12 9.44
CA ILE A 104 1.13 -2.56 9.04
C ILE A 104 0.96 -3.55 7.90
N THR A 105 1.52 -3.26 6.75
CA THR A 105 1.47 -4.12 5.56
C THR A 105 2.86 -4.68 5.29
N LEU A 106 3.00 -6.00 5.38
CA LEU A 106 4.22 -6.74 5.06
C LEU A 106 4.13 -7.22 3.62
N LEU A 107 5.11 -6.87 2.81
CA LEU A 107 5.09 -7.10 1.37
C LEU A 107 6.44 -7.64 0.90
N GLY A 108 6.46 -8.71 0.12
CA GLY A 108 7.67 -9.27 -0.47
C GLY A 108 7.37 -10.42 -1.42
N ARG A 109 8.40 -11.03 -1.97
CA ARG A 109 8.24 -12.27 -2.77
C ARG A 109 7.73 -13.42 -1.87
N THR A 110 8.23 -13.48 -0.66
CA THR A 110 7.78 -14.40 0.38
C THR A 110 7.72 -13.69 1.73
N VAL A 111 6.73 -14.02 2.57
CA VAL A 111 6.68 -13.58 3.97
C VAL A 111 6.92 -14.81 4.85
N THR A 112 8.02 -14.79 5.58
CA THR A 112 8.47 -15.91 6.45
C THR A 112 8.02 -15.70 7.90
N ALA A 113 8.10 -16.77 8.70
CA ALA A 113 7.86 -16.68 10.15
C ALA A 113 8.85 -15.71 10.84
N ARG A 114 10.10 -15.62 10.35
CA ARG A 114 11.10 -14.68 10.85
C ARG A 114 10.63 -13.23 10.63
N HIS A 115 10.15 -12.90 9.44
CA HIS A 115 9.61 -11.58 9.13
C HIS A 115 8.47 -11.20 10.08
N ILE A 116 7.53 -12.12 10.31
CA ILE A 116 6.42 -11.89 11.24
C ILE A 116 6.95 -11.66 12.68
N ALA A 117 7.90 -12.48 13.13
CA ALA A 117 8.47 -12.35 14.46
C ALA A 117 9.16 -11.00 14.68
N GLU A 118 9.95 -10.53 13.72
CA GLU A 118 10.64 -9.25 13.80
C GLU A 118 9.67 -8.07 13.81
N VAL A 119 8.67 -8.08 12.93
CA VAL A 119 7.64 -7.02 12.89
C VAL A 119 6.81 -7.01 14.17
N THR A 120 6.33 -8.16 14.63
CA THR A 120 5.49 -8.24 15.83
C THR A 120 6.27 -7.90 17.11
N LYS A 121 7.57 -8.14 17.14
CA LYS A 121 8.47 -7.70 18.21
C LYS A 121 8.49 -6.16 18.30
N VAL A 122 8.72 -5.47 17.18
CA VAL A 122 8.69 -3.99 17.13
C VAL A 122 7.32 -3.47 17.59
N VAL A 123 6.22 -4.09 17.15
CA VAL A 123 4.87 -3.74 17.59
C VAL A 123 4.70 -3.85 19.10
N ALA A 124 5.18 -4.95 19.70
CA ALA A 124 5.08 -5.21 21.14
C ALA A 124 5.96 -4.25 21.96
N GLU A 125 7.16 -3.95 21.51
CA GLU A 125 8.08 -3.01 22.16
C GLU A 125 7.50 -1.59 22.28
N HIS A 126 6.61 -1.21 21.35
CA HIS A 126 5.89 0.07 21.38
C HIS A 126 4.51 -0.01 22.03
N GLY A 127 4.20 -1.10 22.73
CA GLY A 127 2.96 -1.26 23.48
C GLY A 127 1.69 -1.30 22.63
N LEU A 128 1.81 -1.61 21.34
CA LEU A 128 0.66 -1.78 20.45
C LEU A 128 0.10 -3.19 20.52
N ASN A 129 -1.22 -3.31 20.40
CA ASN A 129 -1.92 -4.59 20.32
C ASN A 129 -2.28 -4.93 18.87
N ILE A 130 -2.10 -6.18 18.49
CA ILE A 130 -2.52 -6.69 17.18
C ILE A 130 -3.96 -7.20 17.29
N ASP A 131 -4.88 -6.51 16.62
CA ASP A 131 -6.31 -6.85 16.64
C ASP A 131 -6.70 -7.85 15.54
N ALA A 132 -6.02 -7.81 14.39
CA ALA A 132 -6.28 -8.70 13.27
C ALA A 132 -5.04 -8.89 12.38
N ILE A 133 -4.92 -10.09 11.83
CA ILE A 133 -3.92 -10.42 10.81
C ILE A 133 -4.65 -11.00 9.59
N LYS A 134 -4.38 -10.49 8.40
CA LYS A 134 -5.04 -10.89 7.16
C LYS A 134 -4.03 -11.04 6.04
N ARG A 135 -4.14 -12.10 5.26
CA ARG A 135 -3.44 -12.23 3.99
C ARG A 135 -4.20 -11.46 2.91
N LEU A 136 -3.50 -10.65 2.11
CA LEU A 136 -4.08 -9.87 1.01
C LEU A 136 -3.87 -10.54 -0.35
N THR A 137 -2.78 -11.28 -0.52
CA THR A 137 -2.46 -12.00 -1.74
C THR A 137 -3.16 -13.35 -1.82
N GLY A 138 -3.39 -13.83 -3.05
CA GLY A 138 -3.82 -15.19 -3.33
C GLY A 138 -2.87 -16.25 -2.72
N ARG A 139 -3.31 -17.50 -2.68
CA ARG A 139 -2.46 -18.62 -2.25
C ARG A 139 -1.77 -19.21 -3.47
N VAL A 140 -0.47 -19.44 -3.37
CA VAL A 140 0.33 -20.01 -4.46
C VAL A 140 0.37 -21.53 -4.30
N PRO A 141 0.13 -22.34 -5.37
CA PRO A 141 0.31 -23.77 -5.35
C PRO A 141 1.76 -24.16 -5.03
N LEU A 142 1.97 -25.22 -4.22
CA LEU A 142 3.31 -25.64 -3.79
C LEU A 142 4.23 -26.08 -4.92
N ARG A 143 3.67 -26.42 -6.10
CA ARG A 143 4.42 -26.92 -7.26
C ARG A 143 4.87 -25.81 -8.24
N GLU A 144 4.42 -24.60 -8.05
CA GLU A 144 4.79 -23.45 -8.88
C GLU A 144 5.85 -22.61 -8.19
N GLU A 145 7.09 -22.72 -8.66
CA GLU A 145 8.14 -21.74 -8.37
C GLU A 145 7.91 -20.49 -9.24
N ASP A 146 7.00 -19.62 -8.84
CA ASP A 146 6.79 -18.37 -9.54
C ASP A 146 7.79 -17.32 -9.01
N ARG A 147 8.76 -16.96 -9.86
CA ARG A 147 9.73 -15.87 -9.56
C ARG A 147 9.06 -14.51 -9.39
N ARG A 148 7.82 -14.35 -9.86
CA ARG A 148 6.99 -13.16 -9.70
C ARG A 148 5.98 -13.30 -8.57
N ALA A 149 6.11 -14.34 -7.74
CA ALA A 149 5.24 -14.52 -6.58
C ALA A 149 5.22 -13.26 -5.70
N ARG A 150 4.06 -12.97 -5.17
CA ARG A 150 3.83 -11.89 -4.22
C ARG A 150 3.22 -12.47 -2.97
N SER A 151 3.69 -12.02 -1.83
CA SER A 151 3.13 -12.36 -0.53
C SER A 151 2.88 -11.07 0.25
N CYS A 152 1.65 -10.87 0.68
CA CYS A 152 1.26 -9.71 1.45
C CYS A 152 0.42 -10.11 2.65
N ILE A 153 0.83 -9.62 3.82
CA ILE A 153 0.11 -9.80 5.08
C ILE A 153 -0.12 -8.42 5.69
N GLU A 154 -1.35 -8.17 6.10
CA GLU A 154 -1.78 -6.93 6.77
C GLU A 154 -2.07 -7.22 8.24
N LEU A 155 -1.49 -6.42 9.13
CA LEU A 155 -1.79 -6.39 10.55
C LEU A 155 -2.55 -5.11 10.88
N SER A 156 -3.69 -5.25 11.55
CA SER A 156 -4.40 -4.14 12.18
C SER A 156 -3.93 -4.04 13.63
N VAL A 157 -3.35 -2.92 14.00
CA VAL A 157 -2.80 -2.69 15.34
C VAL A 157 -3.47 -1.47 15.99
N ARG A 158 -3.57 -1.51 17.32
CA ARG A 158 -4.22 -0.48 18.13
C ARG A 158 -3.31 -0.01 19.24
N GLY A 159 -3.30 1.29 19.46
CA GLY A 159 -2.57 1.93 20.54
C GLY A 159 -2.33 3.40 20.26
N SER A 160 -1.65 4.08 21.18
CA SER A 160 -1.29 5.49 21.02
C SER A 160 0.22 5.58 20.87
N LEU A 161 0.66 6.31 19.86
CA LEU A 161 2.07 6.57 19.57
C LEU A 161 2.29 8.08 19.52
N THR A 162 3.37 8.53 20.08
CA THR A 162 3.93 9.85 19.81
C THR A 162 4.53 9.91 18.40
N ASP A 163 4.80 11.10 17.89
CA ASP A 163 5.44 11.24 16.57
C ASP A 163 6.86 10.67 16.55
N GLU A 164 7.58 10.75 17.68
CA GLU A 164 8.91 10.17 17.85
C GLU A 164 8.87 8.63 17.81
N GLU A 165 7.98 8.02 18.59
CA GLU A 165 7.79 6.54 18.58
C GLU A 165 7.38 6.05 17.18
N ARG A 166 6.54 6.80 16.47
CA ARG A 166 6.16 6.47 15.10
C ARG A 166 7.36 6.50 14.16
N SER A 167 8.21 7.51 14.26
CA SER A 167 9.43 7.62 13.46
C SER A 167 10.40 6.47 13.76
N THR A 168 10.60 6.13 15.03
CA THR A 168 11.45 5.02 15.47
C THR A 168 10.93 3.67 14.92
N MET A 169 9.62 3.44 14.98
CA MET A 169 9.00 2.24 14.37
C MET A 169 9.23 2.18 12.86
N GLN A 170 9.05 3.29 12.15
CA GLN A 170 9.28 3.35 10.71
C GLN A 170 10.73 3.04 10.34
N GLU A 171 11.69 3.57 11.07
CA GLU A 171 13.12 3.25 10.90
C GLU A 171 13.40 1.76 11.14
N GLY A 172 12.81 1.18 12.19
CA GLY A 172 12.91 -0.25 12.46
C GLY A 172 12.38 -1.11 11.31
N PHE A 173 11.24 -0.74 10.73
CA PHE A 173 10.66 -1.45 9.60
C PHE A 173 11.45 -1.29 8.30
N MET A 174 12.08 -0.13 8.07
CA MET A 174 12.89 0.09 6.87
C MET A 174 14.09 -0.84 6.79
N ASN A 175 14.66 -1.21 7.92
CA ASN A 175 15.81 -2.14 7.99
C ASN A 175 15.43 -3.57 7.51
N LEU A 176 14.14 -3.91 7.49
CA LEU A 176 13.68 -5.22 7.03
C LEU A 176 13.70 -5.37 5.51
N SER A 177 13.77 -4.29 4.75
CA SER A 177 13.80 -4.37 3.30
C SER A 177 15.09 -5.00 2.75
N ASP A 178 16.19 -4.91 3.48
CA ASP A 178 17.44 -5.60 3.15
C ASP A 178 17.32 -7.13 3.32
N GLN A 179 16.28 -7.57 4.03
CA GLN A 179 15.92 -8.98 4.21
C GLN A 179 14.84 -9.46 3.22
N GLY A 180 14.50 -8.63 2.21
CA GLY A 180 13.49 -8.96 1.21
C GLY A 180 12.04 -8.72 1.65
N LEU A 181 11.82 -7.86 2.66
CA LEU A 181 10.50 -7.50 3.15
C LEU A 181 10.31 -5.97 3.15
N ASP A 182 9.37 -5.47 2.40
CA ASP A 182 8.90 -4.08 2.52
C ASP A 182 7.78 -3.99 3.55
N VAL A 183 7.83 -2.99 4.40
CA VAL A 183 6.83 -2.77 5.45
C VAL A 183 6.25 -1.37 5.32
N SER A 184 4.93 -1.29 5.16
CA SER A 184 4.19 -0.04 5.22
C SER A 184 3.54 0.12 6.59
N PHE A 185 3.68 1.30 7.17
CA PHE A 185 3.06 1.67 8.44
C PHE A 185 2.19 2.91 8.25
N GLN A 186 0.88 2.75 8.29
CA GLN A 186 -0.09 3.80 7.97
C GLN A 186 -1.12 3.94 9.09
N LYS A 187 -1.59 5.17 9.34
CA LYS A 187 -2.77 5.39 10.18
C LYS A 187 -4.02 4.87 9.47
N ASP A 188 -4.87 4.13 10.20
CA ASP A 188 -6.14 3.64 9.67
C ASP A 188 -7.22 4.70 9.87
N ASP A 189 -7.22 5.70 9.02
CA ASP A 189 -8.21 6.77 8.99
C ASP A 189 -9.10 6.70 7.74
N ILE A 190 -10.06 7.62 7.64
CA ILE A 190 -11.00 7.67 6.51
C ILE A 190 -10.30 7.91 5.17
N TYR A 191 -9.16 8.58 5.16
CA TYR A 191 -8.43 8.90 3.94
C TYR A 191 -7.69 7.70 3.37
N ARG A 192 -7.23 6.76 4.22
CA ARG A 192 -6.56 5.55 3.74
C ARG A 192 -7.42 4.75 2.75
N ARG A 193 -8.74 4.69 2.99
CA ARG A 193 -9.70 3.93 2.16
C ARG A 193 -10.36 4.74 1.07
N SER A 194 -10.14 6.05 1.05
CA SER A 194 -10.79 6.97 0.12
C SER A 194 -9.81 7.69 -0.80
N ARG A 195 -8.62 7.12 -1.03
CA ARG A 195 -7.66 7.64 -2.00
C ARG A 195 -8.24 7.62 -3.41
N ARG A 196 -7.91 8.65 -4.20
CA ARG A 196 -8.52 8.89 -5.52
C ARG A 196 -7.53 9.27 -6.61
N LEU A 197 -6.36 9.81 -6.25
CA LEU A 197 -5.34 10.26 -7.18
C LEU A 197 -4.03 9.57 -6.86
N ILE A 198 -3.34 9.08 -7.89
CA ILE A 198 -1.97 8.59 -7.78
C ILE A 198 -1.08 9.23 -8.84
N CYS A 199 0.01 9.83 -8.40
CA CYS A 199 1.00 10.49 -9.24
C CYS A 199 2.31 9.70 -9.22
N PHE A 200 2.88 9.47 -10.39
CA PHE A 200 4.11 8.70 -10.57
C PHE A 200 5.20 9.58 -11.19
N ASP A 201 6.44 9.40 -10.75
CA ASP A 201 7.56 9.69 -11.61
C ASP A 201 7.60 8.70 -12.78
N MET A 202 8.32 9.03 -13.84
CA MET A 202 8.43 8.19 -15.03
C MET A 202 9.75 7.41 -15.04
N ASP A 203 10.86 8.14 -15.14
CA ASP A 203 12.19 7.57 -15.26
C ASP A 203 12.57 6.81 -14.00
N SER A 204 13.14 5.62 -14.14
CA SER A 204 13.49 4.72 -13.02
C SER A 204 12.30 4.33 -12.09
N THR A 205 11.07 4.70 -12.44
CA THR A 205 9.84 4.36 -11.69
C THR A 205 8.86 3.57 -12.57
N LEU A 206 8.26 4.18 -13.61
CA LEU A 206 7.37 3.49 -14.56
C LEU A 206 8.15 2.72 -15.63
N ILE A 207 9.36 3.16 -15.91
CA ILE A 207 10.32 2.54 -16.82
C ILE A 207 11.66 2.33 -16.11
N GLU A 208 12.39 1.29 -16.50
CA GLU A 208 13.67 0.90 -15.87
C GLU A 208 14.87 1.60 -16.50
N THR A 209 14.69 2.83 -16.99
CA THR A 209 15.76 3.64 -17.63
C THR A 209 15.49 5.14 -17.44
N GLU A 210 16.52 5.94 -17.75
CA GLU A 210 16.44 7.39 -17.86
C GLU A 210 16.35 7.76 -19.35
N VAL A 211 15.26 8.37 -19.80
CA VAL A 211 15.07 8.67 -21.23
C VAL A 211 16.10 9.63 -21.78
N ILE A 212 16.65 10.54 -20.96
CA ILE A 212 17.71 11.45 -21.39
C ILE A 212 19.02 10.71 -21.69
N ASP A 213 19.31 9.64 -20.96
CA ASP A 213 20.51 8.82 -21.22
C ASP A 213 20.35 8.02 -22.51
N GLU A 214 19.16 7.48 -22.78
CA GLU A 214 18.84 6.79 -24.03
C GLU A 214 19.00 7.74 -25.24
N LEU A 215 18.50 8.96 -25.14
CA LEU A 215 18.67 9.98 -26.18
C LEU A 215 20.14 10.37 -26.37
N ALA A 216 20.89 10.52 -25.26
CA ALA A 216 22.31 10.87 -25.28
C ALA A 216 23.18 9.80 -25.95
N GLU A 217 22.89 8.51 -25.71
CA GLU A 217 23.59 7.40 -26.37
C GLU A 217 23.34 7.44 -27.90
N ARG A 218 22.09 7.69 -28.33
CA ARG A 218 21.77 7.82 -29.76
C ARG A 218 22.35 9.08 -30.39
N ALA A 219 22.58 10.15 -29.63
CA ALA A 219 23.26 11.37 -30.07
C ALA A 219 24.79 11.24 -30.03
N GLY A 220 25.37 10.17 -29.49
CA GLY A 220 26.80 9.99 -29.32
C GLY A 220 27.43 10.87 -28.23
N VAL A 221 26.62 11.38 -27.28
CA VAL A 221 27.02 12.27 -26.18
C VAL A 221 26.82 11.67 -24.81
N GLY A 222 26.62 10.37 -24.71
CA GLY A 222 26.36 9.64 -23.45
C GLY A 222 27.38 9.93 -22.36
N PRO A 223 28.71 9.84 -22.60
CA PRO A 223 29.72 10.14 -21.59
C PRO A 223 29.62 11.57 -21.02
N GLN A 224 29.34 12.57 -21.87
CA GLN A 224 29.20 13.96 -21.44
C GLN A 224 27.95 14.16 -20.57
N VAL A 225 26.85 13.55 -20.95
CA VAL A 225 25.59 13.60 -20.18
C VAL A 225 25.76 12.93 -18.80
N ARG A 226 26.43 11.78 -18.73
CA ARG A 226 26.74 11.11 -17.46
C ARG A 226 27.60 11.95 -16.52
N GLU A 227 28.62 12.66 -17.05
CA GLU A 227 29.46 13.58 -16.24
C GLU A 227 28.65 14.74 -15.67
N ILE A 228 27.75 15.35 -16.46
CA ILE A 228 26.87 16.43 -15.98
C ILE A 228 25.93 15.89 -14.88
N THR A 229 25.39 14.70 -15.07
CA THR A 229 24.54 14.05 -14.06
C THR A 229 25.33 13.79 -12.77
N ALA A 230 26.55 13.29 -12.88
CA ALA A 230 27.42 13.06 -11.71
C ALA A 230 27.75 14.35 -10.97
N SER A 231 28.02 15.45 -11.69
CA SER A 231 28.25 16.77 -11.11
C SER A 231 27.04 17.29 -10.33
N ALA A 232 25.82 17.11 -10.87
CA ALA A 232 24.59 17.44 -10.15
C ALA A 232 24.40 16.57 -8.87
N MET A 233 24.72 15.27 -8.96
CA MET A 233 24.64 14.38 -7.80
C MET A 233 25.63 14.70 -6.69
N ARG A 234 26.79 15.29 -7.04
CA ARG A 234 27.75 15.82 -6.08
C ARG A 234 27.35 17.19 -5.52
N GLY A 235 26.26 17.80 -6.04
CA GLY A 235 25.80 19.14 -5.63
C GLY A 235 26.62 20.30 -6.18
N GLU A 236 27.43 20.09 -7.22
CA GLU A 236 28.26 21.12 -7.88
C GLU A 236 27.40 22.03 -8.74
N ILE A 237 26.33 21.50 -9.32
CA ILE A 237 25.33 22.24 -10.10
C ILE A 237 23.93 21.83 -9.65
N ASP A 238 22.93 22.70 -9.81
CA ASP A 238 21.55 22.38 -9.49
C ASP A 238 20.86 21.56 -10.60
N PHE A 239 19.65 21.10 -10.32
CA PHE A 239 18.87 20.28 -11.27
C PHE A 239 18.58 21.05 -12.58
N ARG A 240 18.22 22.34 -12.49
CA ARG A 240 17.84 23.14 -13.66
C ARG A 240 19.01 23.37 -14.58
N GLU A 241 20.18 23.69 -14.02
CA GLU A 241 21.42 23.85 -14.77
C GLU A 241 21.84 22.52 -15.40
N SER A 242 21.81 21.42 -14.63
CA SER A 242 22.12 20.08 -15.13
C SER A 242 21.19 19.70 -16.28
N PHE A 243 19.87 19.90 -16.12
CA PHE A 243 18.88 19.62 -17.16
C PHE A 243 19.14 20.40 -18.42
N THR A 244 19.33 21.72 -18.32
CA THR A 244 19.60 22.61 -19.46
C THR A 244 20.85 22.21 -20.22
N ARG A 245 21.95 21.89 -19.50
CA ARG A 245 23.21 21.46 -20.12
C ARG A 245 23.06 20.15 -20.87
N ARG A 246 22.37 19.16 -20.27
CA ARG A 246 22.14 17.83 -20.87
C ARG A 246 21.27 17.93 -22.11
N VAL A 247 20.17 18.68 -22.05
CA VAL A 247 19.29 18.92 -23.22
C VAL A 247 20.05 19.62 -24.35
N GLY A 248 20.93 20.59 -24.02
CA GLY A 248 21.76 21.27 -24.99
C GLY A 248 22.63 20.35 -25.84
N LEU A 249 23.10 19.25 -25.26
CA LEU A 249 23.92 18.25 -25.96
C LEU A 249 23.11 17.41 -26.97
N LEU A 250 21.78 17.38 -26.88
CA LEU A 250 20.91 16.64 -27.80
C LEU A 250 20.63 17.40 -29.13
N ARG A 251 21.18 18.60 -29.28
CA ARG A 251 20.98 19.44 -30.49
C ARG A 251 21.32 18.68 -31.75
N GLY A 252 20.39 18.71 -32.71
CA GLY A 252 20.55 18.09 -34.02
C GLY A 252 20.12 16.63 -34.11
N LEU A 253 19.72 16.01 -32.97
CA LEU A 253 19.19 14.64 -32.96
C LEU A 253 17.86 14.60 -33.70
N ASP A 254 17.69 13.64 -34.58
CA ASP A 254 16.44 13.42 -35.34
C ASP A 254 15.33 12.92 -34.42
N VAL A 255 14.14 13.46 -34.59
CA VAL A 255 12.98 13.12 -33.73
C VAL A 255 12.51 11.66 -33.87
N SER A 256 12.81 11.01 -35.00
CA SER A 256 12.48 9.58 -35.20
C SER A 256 13.11 8.68 -34.14
N VAL A 257 14.25 9.08 -33.58
CA VAL A 257 14.93 8.39 -32.50
C VAL A 257 14.04 8.29 -31.24
N MET A 258 13.21 9.29 -30.95
CA MET A 258 12.30 9.25 -29.81
C MET A 258 11.25 8.13 -29.96
N GLU A 259 10.74 7.91 -31.19
CA GLU A 259 9.79 6.83 -31.46
C GLU A 259 10.45 5.45 -31.28
N GLU A 260 11.69 5.28 -31.77
CA GLU A 260 12.43 4.03 -31.60
C GLU A 260 12.65 3.71 -30.13
N ILE A 261 13.08 4.69 -29.32
CA ILE A 261 13.27 4.53 -27.88
C ILE A 261 11.94 4.20 -27.22
N ALA A 262 10.86 4.93 -27.50
CA ALA A 262 9.55 4.72 -26.89
C ALA A 262 9.03 3.29 -27.10
N ARG A 263 9.23 2.71 -28.28
CA ARG A 263 8.84 1.34 -28.60
C ARG A 263 9.65 0.29 -27.83
N SER A 264 10.86 0.59 -27.44
CA SER A 264 11.80 -0.31 -26.75
C SER A 264 11.96 -0.03 -25.27
N LEU A 265 11.17 0.89 -24.68
CA LEU A 265 11.26 1.23 -23.26
C LEU A 265 11.10 -0.01 -22.37
N PRO A 266 12.05 -0.26 -21.46
CA PRO A 266 11.91 -1.32 -20.47
C PRO A 266 10.87 -0.91 -19.44
N ILE A 267 9.73 -1.59 -19.47
CA ILE A 267 8.59 -1.29 -18.59
C ILE A 267 8.79 -1.97 -17.25
N THR A 268 8.61 -1.22 -16.18
CA THR A 268 8.74 -1.72 -14.81
C THR A 268 7.70 -2.81 -14.51
N GLU A 269 8.15 -3.88 -13.85
CA GLU A 269 7.32 -5.01 -13.45
C GLU A 269 6.04 -4.54 -12.75
N GLY A 270 4.91 -5.12 -13.13
CA GLY A 270 3.62 -4.88 -12.47
C GLY A 270 2.86 -3.64 -12.95
N LEU A 271 3.43 -2.81 -13.85
CA LEU A 271 2.77 -1.59 -14.33
C LEU A 271 1.41 -1.89 -14.97
N GLU A 272 1.33 -2.85 -15.88
CA GLU A 272 0.09 -3.17 -16.60
C GLU A 272 -1.02 -3.63 -15.65
N ARG A 273 -0.70 -4.58 -14.73
CA ARG A 273 -1.64 -5.05 -13.72
C ARG A 273 -2.10 -3.91 -12.82
N MET A 274 -1.16 -3.11 -12.32
CA MET A 274 -1.47 -1.96 -11.46
C MET A 274 -2.43 -0.99 -12.15
N MET A 275 -2.13 -0.58 -13.37
CA MET A 275 -2.96 0.38 -14.11
C MET A 275 -4.36 -0.18 -14.40
N THR A 276 -4.47 -1.45 -14.78
CA THR A 276 -5.76 -2.12 -15.01
C THR A 276 -6.63 -2.06 -13.76
N VAL A 277 -6.07 -2.37 -12.59
CA VAL A 277 -6.79 -2.35 -11.32
C VAL A 277 -7.16 -0.93 -10.91
N LEU A 278 -6.20 0.01 -10.94
CA LEU A 278 -6.43 1.41 -10.55
C LEU A 278 -7.58 2.04 -11.36
N LYS A 279 -7.63 1.77 -12.66
CA LYS A 279 -8.72 2.24 -13.51
C LYS A 279 -10.06 1.61 -13.15
N ARG A 280 -10.09 0.30 -12.94
CA ARG A 280 -11.32 -0.42 -12.56
C ARG A 280 -11.91 0.13 -11.26
N VAL A 281 -11.08 0.49 -10.29
CA VAL A 281 -11.53 1.06 -9.01
C VAL A 281 -11.67 2.58 -9.02
N GLY A 282 -11.48 3.23 -10.17
CA GLY A 282 -11.80 4.65 -10.39
C GLY A 282 -10.74 5.63 -9.91
N TYR A 283 -9.48 5.22 -9.80
CA TYR A 283 -8.38 6.15 -9.53
C TYR A 283 -8.10 7.05 -10.73
N LYS A 284 -7.81 8.31 -10.44
CA LYS A 284 -7.13 9.22 -11.37
C LYS A 284 -5.63 8.99 -11.30
N THR A 285 -4.97 8.98 -12.45
CA THR A 285 -3.55 8.64 -12.56
C THR A 285 -2.79 9.72 -13.31
N ALA A 286 -1.63 10.11 -12.81
CA ALA A 286 -0.80 11.16 -13.39
C ALA A 286 0.67 10.75 -13.49
N ILE A 287 1.33 11.19 -14.54
CA ILE A 287 2.79 11.17 -14.68
C ILE A 287 3.30 12.57 -14.38
N LEU A 288 4.18 12.73 -13.39
CA LEU A 288 4.84 13.96 -13.00
C LEU A 288 6.36 13.74 -13.10
N SER A 289 6.97 14.10 -14.22
CA SER A 289 8.33 13.67 -14.55
C SER A 289 9.28 14.80 -14.88
N GLY A 290 10.52 14.69 -14.42
CA GLY A 290 11.64 15.49 -14.91
C GLY A 290 12.15 15.07 -16.30
N GLY A 291 11.64 13.97 -16.86
CA GLY A 291 11.87 13.52 -18.23
C GLY A 291 11.05 14.30 -19.26
N PHE A 292 10.67 13.65 -20.36
CA PHE A 292 10.09 14.36 -21.51
C PHE A 292 8.65 13.94 -21.82
N THR A 293 7.83 14.93 -22.22
CA THR A 293 6.41 14.77 -22.55
C THR A 293 6.15 13.72 -23.63
N TYR A 294 7.06 13.58 -24.60
CA TYR A 294 6.94 12.58 -25.66
C TYR A 294 6.75 11.16 -25.08
N PHE A 295 7.64 10.77 -24.17
CA PHE A 295 7.61 9.44 -23.54
C PHE A 295 6.44 9.30 -22.54
N GLY A 296 6.15 10.36 -21.81
CA GLY A 296 4.97 10.38 -20.93
C GLY A 296 3.67 10.20 -21.70
N ASN A 297 3.51 10.85 -22.86
CA ASN A 297 2.37 10.69 -23.74
C ASN A 297 2.30 9.30 -24.38
N TYR A 298 3.43 8.69 -24.72
CA TYR A 298 3.49 7.30 -25.17
C TYR A 298 2.94 6.34 -24.11
N LEU A 299 3.41 6.47 -22.86
CA LEU A 299 2.90 5.66 -21.74
C LEU A 299 1.41 5.95 -21.46
N ARG A 300 0.99 7.21 -21.57
CA ARG A 300 -0.43 7.60 -21.45
C ARG A 300 -1.30 6.87 -22.46
N GLN A 301 -0.91 6.85 -23.72
CA GLN A 301 -1.66 6.15 -24.76
C GLN A 301 -1.72 4.64 -24.52
N LYS A 302 -0.58 4.06 -24.09
CA LYS A 302 -0.46 2.61 -23.93
C LYS A 302 -1.18 2.09 -22.67
N TYR A 303 -1.06 2.80 -21.53
CA TYR A 303 -1.60 2.36 -20.23
C TYR A 303 -2.78 3.22 -19.74
N GLY A 304 -3.07 4.34 -20.41
CA GLY A 304 -4.21 5.20 -20.20
C GLY A 304 -4.12 6.05 -18.94
N PHE A 305 -2.97 6.66 -18.68
CA PHE A 305 -2.89 7.70 -17.65
C PHE A 305 -3.81 8.88 -17.98
N ASP A 306 -4.40 9.48 -16.95
CA ASP A 306 -5.28 10.64 -17.13
C ASP A 306 -4.48 11.91 -17.43
N TYR A 307 -3.35 12.12 -16.76
CA TYR A 307 -2.55 13.34 -16.83
C TYR A 307 -1.07 13.03 -17.09
N VAL A 308 -0.41 13.92 -17.83
CA VAL A 308 1.04 13.91 -18.05
C VAL A 308 1.58 15.33 -17.93
N TYR A 309 2.52 15.52 -17.04
CA TYR A 309 3.30 16.75 -16.89
C TYR A 309 4.79 16.38 -16.87
N ALA A 310 5.50 16.82 -17.89
CA ALA A 310 6.92 16.58 -18.07
C ALA A 310 7.53 17.74 -18.89
N ASN A 311 8.81 17.69 -19.17
CA ASN A 311 9.47 18.73 -19.94
C ASN A 311 9.27 18.52 -21.44
N GLU A 312 8.99 19.58 -22.17
CA GLU A 312 8.80 19.54 -23.60
C GLU A 312 10.10 19.94 -24.33
N LEU A 313 10.59 19.05 -25.19
CA LEU A 313 11.72 19.34 -26.05
C LEU A 313 11.29 20.20 -27.23
N GLU A 314 12.07 21.25 -27.54
CA GLU A 314 11.83 22.06 -28.72
C GLU A 314 12.34 21.37 -29.98
N ILE A 315 11.47 21.33 -31.00
CA ILE A 315 11.73 20.65 -32.28
C ILE A 315 11.59 21.65 -33.41
N GLU A 316 12.59 21.72 -34.28
CA GLU A 316 12.59 22.51 -35.53
C GLU A 316 13.06 21.60 -36.68
N GLU A 317 12.33 21.60 -37.79
CA GLU A 317 12.65 20.83 -39.00
C GLU A 317 12.93 19.34 -38.74
N GLY A 318 12.16 18.72 -37.81
CA GLY A 318 12.31 17.31 -37.48
C GLY A 318 13.52 16.97 -36.62
N LYS A 319 14.17 17.95 -36.02
CA LYS A 319 15.35 17.79 -35.15
C LYS A 319 15.19 18.51 -33.84
N LEU A 320 15.83 17.98 -32.79
CA LEU A 320 15.94 18.66 -31.51
C LEU A 320 16.81 19.89 -31.63
N THR A 321 16.35 21.03 -31.08
CA THR A 321 17.14 22.27 -31.10
C THR A 321 18.17 22.33 -29.99
N GLY A 322 18.11 21.44 -29.00
CA GLY A 322 18.88 21.50 -27.77
C GLY A 322 18.25 22.45 -26.74
N ARG A 323 17.00 22.87 -26.95
CA ARG A 323 16.22 23.72 -26.03
C ARG A 323 14.94 22.96 -25.58
N TYR A 324 14.30 23.50 -24.58
CA TYR A 324 13.00 23.02 -24.06
C TYR A 324 11.98 24.17 -24.02
N VAL A 325 10.70 23.82 -23.97
CA VAL A 325 9.59 24.76 -23.94
C VAL A 325 8.97 24.79 -22.55
N GLY A 326 8.70 25.97 -22.02
CA GLY A 326 7.99 26.17 -20.77
C GLY A 326 8.84 26.02 -19.50
N GLU A 327 8.20 25.78 -18.39
CA GLU A 327 8.84 25.61 -17.08
C GLU A 327 9.39 24.19 -16.91
N ILE A 328 10.58 24.09 -16.31
CA ILE A 328 11.19 22.81 -15.95
C ILE A 328 10.38 22.15 -14.82
N VAL A 329 10.04 20.88 -15.00
CA VAL A 329 9.42 20.04 -13.98
C VAL A 329 10.51 19.49 -13.06
N ASP A 330 10.85 20.27 -12.04
CA ASP A 330 11.73 19.90 -10.94
C ASP A 330 10.95 19.35 -9.75
N GLY A 331 11.62 19.02 -8.65
CA GLY A 331 10.97 18.47 -7.45
C GLY A 331 9.93 19.40 -6.83
N ARG A 332 10.18 20.70 -6.81
CA ARG A 332 9.21 21.71 -6.35
C ARG A 332 7.97 21.71 -7.25
N ARG A 333 8.19 21.71 -8.56
CA ARG A 333 7.11 21.72 -9.56
C ARG A 333 6.26 20.44 -9.48
N LYS A 334 6.86 19.26 -9.24
CA LYS A 334 6.12 18.01 -9.00
C LYS A 334 5.15 18.15 -7.81
N ALA A 335 5.58 18.73 -6.70
CA ALA A 335 4.72 18.96 -5.53
C ALA A 335 3.60 19.97 -5.80
N GLU A 336 3.88 21.04 -6.53
CA GLU A 336 2.88 22.03 -6.97
C GLU A 336 1.82 21.38 -7.89
N LEU A 337 2.26 20.58 -8.86
CA LEU A 337 1.38 19.86 -9.78
C LEU A 337 0.49 18.86 -9.03
N LEU A 338 1.01 18.15 -8.03
CA LEU A 338 0.21 17.29 -7.17
C LEU A 338 -0.92 18.07 -6.47
N ARG A 339 -0.62 19.26 -5.92
CA ARG A 339 -1.64 20.12 -5.30
C ARG A 339 -2.68 20.59 -6.31
N LEU A 340 -2.25 21.03 -7.49
CA LEU A 340 -3.13 21.48 -8.55
C LEU A 340 -4.07 20.35 -9.01
N LEU A 341 -3.57 19.14 -9.17
CA LEU A 341 -4.38 17.98 -9.53
C LEU A 341 -5.39 17.64 -8.44
N CYS A 342 -5.00 17.70 -7.15
CA CYS A 342 -5.95 17.51 -6.06
C CYS A 342 -7.06 18.56 -6.07
N GLN A 343 -6.74 19.82 -6.35
CA GLN A 343 -7.75 20.89 -6.48
C GLN A 343 -8.65 20.66 -7.70
N PHE A 344 -8.07 20.28 -8.83
CA PHE A 344 -8.82 20.03 -10.06
C PHE A 344 -9.80 18.86 -9.91
N GLU A 345 -9.37 17.78 -9.27
CA GLU A 345 -10.20 16.60 -8.98
C GLU A 345 -11.10 16.78 -7.73
N ALA A 346 -11.08 17.95 -7.09
CA ALA A 346 -11.85 18.27 -5.88
C ALA A 346 -11.65 17.24 -4.74
N ILE A 347 -10.41 16.80 -4.51
CA ILE A 347 -10.05 15.86 -3.45
C ILE A 347 -9.12 16.50 -2.42
N ASN A 348 -9.12 15.95 -1.20
CA ASN A 348 -8.17 16.32 -0.17
C ASN A 348 -6.78 15.76 -0.52
N ILE A 349 -5.71 16.51 -0.20
CA ILE A 349 -4.32 16.05 -0.40
C ILE A 349 -4.05 14.71 0.31
N ALA A 350 -4.70 14.45 1.45
CA ALA A 350 -4.61 13.17 2.15
C ALA A 350 -5.17 11.97 1.35
N GLN A 351 -5.95 12.23 0.28
CA GLN A 351 -6.47 11.22 -0.65
C GLN A 351 -5.55 10.97 -1.84
N SER A 352 -4.40 11.63 -1.89
CA SER A 352 -3.40 11.44 -2.94
C SER A 352 -2.35 10.41 -2.56
N VAL A 353 -1.74 9.83 -3.59
CA VAL A 353 -0.57 8.95 -3.52
C VAL A 353 0.49 9.52 -4.45
N ALA A 354 1.74 9.47 -4.04
CA ALA A 354 2.88 9.80 -4.89
C ALA A 354 3.89 8.66 -4.88
N VAL A 355 4.48 8.36 -6.03
CA VAL A 355 5.44 7.26 -6.24
C VAL A 355 6.63 7.80 -7.02
N GLY A 356 7.84 7.54 -6.55
CA GLY A 356 9.06 7.96 -7.23
C GLY A 356 10.30 7.33 -6.59
N ASP A 357 11.46 7.41 -7.26
CA ASP A 357 12.72 6.79 -6.83
C ASP A 357 13.81 7.80 -6.47
N GLY A 358 13.69 9.05 -6.96
CA GLY A 358 14.75 10.06 -6.93
C GLY A 358 14.59 11.13 -5.84
N ALA A 359 15.68 11.86 -5.59
CA ALA A 359 15.65 12.98 -4.64
C ALA A 359 14.70 14.11 -5.09
N THR A 360 14.48 14.25 -6.39
CA THR A 360 13.53 15.20 -6.98
C THR A 360 12.07 14.83 -6.69
N ASP A 361 11.78 13.59 -6.25
CA ASP A 361 10.44 13.16 -5.91
C ASP A 361 10.08 13.46 -4.45
N LEU A 362 11.08 13.64 -3.59
CA LEU A 362 10.86 13.84 -2.15
C LEU A 362 9.83 14.92 -1.82
N PRO A 363 9.80 16.10 -2.49
CA PRO A 363 8.78 17.11 -2.22
C PRO A 363 7.35 16.60 -2.44
N MET A 364 7.09 15.86 -3.53
CA MET A 364 5.75 15.29 -3.77
C MET A 364 5.47 14.08 -2.88
N LEU A 365 6.47 13.23 -2.59
CA LEU A 365 6.31 12.08 -1.69
C LEU A 365 5.94 12.52 -0.28
N ASN A 366 6.59 13.56 0.25
CA ASN A 366 6.32 14.11 1.57
C ASN A 366 4.98 14.86 1.66
N LEU A 367 4.50 15.41 0.55
CA LEU A 367 3.25 16.15 0.47
C LEU A 367 2.04 15.24 0.40
N ALA A 368 2.13 14.13 -0.34
CA ALA A 368 1.03 13.21 -0.57
C ALA A 368 0.52 12.55 0.72
N GLY A 369 -0.75 12.16 0.73
CA GLY A 369 -1.31 11.35 1.81
C GLY A 369 -0.61 10.00 1.99
N LEU A 370 -0.06 9.45 0.89
CA LEU A 370 0.82 8.29 0.88
C LEU A 370 1.95 8.51 -0.12
N GLY A 371 3.16 8.75 0.37
CA GLY A 371 4.36 8.81 -0.46
C GLY A 371 5.11 7.49 -0.42
N ILE A 372 5.43 6.92 -1.58
CA ILE A 372 6.11 5.63 -1.73
C ILE A 372 7.41 5.83 -2.49
N ALA A 373 8.55 5.57 -1.85
CA ALA A 373 9.84 5.44 -2.50
C ALA A 373 9.91 4.07 -3.19
N PHE A 374 9.92 4.06 -4.52
CA PHE A 374 9.89 2.83 -5.30
C PHE A 374 11.28 2.50 -5.86
N HIS A 375 11.85 1.35 -5.46
CA HIS A 375 13.23 0.94 -5.82
C HIS A 375 14.26 2.06 -5.67
N ALA A 376 14.03 2.92 -4.68
CA ALA A 376 14.72 4.18 -4.50
C ALA A 376 16.14 4.01 -3.96
N LYS A 377 16.97 4.99 -4.26
CA LYS A 377 18.32 5.09 -3.71
C LYS A 377 18.28 5.17 -2.16
N PRO A 378 19.29 4.66 -1.44
CA PRO A 378 19.29 4.59 0.03
C PRO A 378 18.94 5.90 0.72
N LYS A 379 19.45 7.04 0.23
CA LYS A 379 19.16 8.37 0.78
C LYS A 379 17.68 8.76 0.64
N VAL A 380 17.04 8.44 -0.48
CA VAL A 380 15.62 8.71 -0.72
C VAL A 380 14.76 7.79 0.14
N LYS A 381 15.11 6.50 0.18
CA LYS A 381 14.46 5.50 1.01
C LYS A 381 14.47 5.89 2.49
N ALA A 382 15.60 6.39 3.00
CA ALA A 382 15.74 6.82 4.40
C ALA A 382 14.87 8.06 4.74
N THR A 383 14.52 8.89 3.75
CA THR A 383 13.73 10.11 3.94
C THR A 383 12.23 9.87 3.70
N ALA A 384 11.88 8.89 2.87
CA ALA A 384 10.49 8.55 2.56
C ALA A 384 9.85 7.78 3.71
N ARG A 385 8.53 7.97 3.90
CA ARG A 385 7.77 7.28 4.96
C ARG A 385 7.48 5.82 4.63
N GLN A 386 7.40 5.49 3.36
CA GLN A 386 7.08 4.15 2.85
C GLN A 386 8.00 3.80 1.69
N SER A 387 8.39 2.54 1.55
CA SER A 387 9.18 2.08 0.42
C SER A 387 8.72 0.73 -0.10
N ILE A 388 8.92 0.52 -1.41
CA ILE A 388 8.80 -0.78 -2.08
C ILE A 388 10.11 -1.00 -2.82
N SER A 389 10.83 -2.07 -2.46
CA SER A 389 12.13 -2.41 -3.02
C SER A 389 12.24 -3.89 -3.44
N THR A 390 11.24 -4.72 -3.12
CA THR A 390 11.31 -6.18 -3.24
C THR A 390 10.47 -6.74 -4.38
N ILE A 391 9.44 -6.01 -4.80
CA ILE A 391 8.51 -6.43 -5.86
C ILE A 391 8.22 -5.29 -6.83
N GLY A 392 7.42 -5.56 -7.87
CA GLY A 392 7.03 -4.57 -8.89
C GLY A 392 6.00 -3.54 -8.41
N LEU A 393 5.62 -2.65 -9.33
CA LEU A 393 4.68 -1.54 -9.08
C LEU A 393 3.32 -1.98 -8.56
N ASP A 394 2.87 -3.17 -8.92
CA ASP A 394 1.60 -3.72 -8.45
C ASP A 394 1.58 -4.02 -6.94
N GLY A 395 2.73 -4.00 -6.28
CA GLY A 395 2.85 -3.98 -4.82
C GLY A 395 2.13 -2.80 -4.15
N ILE A 396 2.03 -1.67 -4.86
CA ILE A 396 1.31 -0.47 -4.42
C ILE A 396 -0.16 -0.79 -4.09
N LEU A 397 -0.78 -1.69 -4.85
CA LEU A 397 -2.19 -2.09 -4.65
C LEU A 397 -2.44 -2.61 -3.22
N TYR A 398 -1.48 -3.32 -2.65
CA TYR A 398 -1.60 -3.84 -1.29
C TYR A 398 -1.40 -2.75 -0.23
N PHE A 399 -0.55 -1.75 -0.48
CA PHE A 399 -0.44 -0.57 0.38
C PHE A 399 -1.72 0.28 0.37
N LEU A 400 -2.51 0.18 -0.70
CA LEU A 400 -3.87 0.76 -0.78
C LEU A 400 -4.93 -0.11 -0.08
N GLY A 401 -4.56 -1.30 0.43
CA GLY A 401 -5.46 -2.22 1.12
C GLY A 401 -6.31 -3.10 0.20
N LEU A 402 -5.95 -3.19 -1.08
CA LEU A 402 -6.63 -4.06 -2.04
C LEU A 402 -6.22 -5.53 -1.82
N LYS A 403 -7.14 -6.44 -2.12
CA LYS A 403 -6.93 -7.90 -2.01
C LYS A 403 -7.04 -8.56 -3.37
N ASP A 404 -6.24 -9.57 -3.64
CA ASP A 404 -6.30 -10.33 -4.89
C ASP A 404 -7.70 -10.89 -5.15
N SER A 405 -8.36 -11.45 -4.13
CA SER A 405 -9.74 -11.97 -4.25
C SER A 405 -10.80 -10.96 -4.68
N ARG A 406 -10.48 -9.66 -4.69
CA ARG A 406 -11.36 -8.58 -5.16
C ARG A 406 -10.88 -7.93 -6.44
N ILE A 407 -9.68 -8.25 -6.88
CA ILE A 407 -9.02 -7.66 -8.04
C ILE A 407 -9.15 -8.60 -9.25
N GLU A 408 -9.11 -9.91 -9.01
CA GLU A 408 -9.07 -10.96 -10.03
C GLU A 408 -10.47 -11.38 -10.51
N GLU A 409 -11.55 -10.85 -9.92
CA GLU A 409 -12.92 -10.93 -10.41
C GLU A 409 -13.21 -9.83 -11.46
#